data_3355de0ab01e01127d100edcc8f3c0ab
#
_entry.id   3355de0ab01e01127d100edcc8f3c0ab
#
_cell.length_a   1.000
_cell.length_b   1.000
_cell.length_c   1.000
_cell.angle_alpha   90.00
_cell.angle_beta   90.00
_cell.angle_gamma   90.00
#
_symmetry.space_group_name_H-M   'P 1'
#
loop_
_entity.id
_entity.type
_entity.pdbx_description
1 polymer ?
#
loop_
_entity_poly.entity_id
_entity_poly.type
_entity_poly.pdbx_seq_one_letter_code
_entity_poly.pdbx_strand_id
1 'polypeptide(L)'
;MMNPRFFCPEGLVPDCEIALPLAVAHHAERVLRLAVGDPVVLFDGCGGEFAATLTALGKQPLARLGPRLPIEQESPLAITLVQALASGDKMDWVVQKAVELGAVAVQPVAAERSVLKLSGDRASKRVAHWQQIAVAACEQSGRNRVPVVGEILSLARYLALPAEGTRLILTPGAAGALARKAAPQGPLAVLIGPEGGWSAAELELAERAGCEPLALGPRVLRTETAGLAALTALQTLWGDFSGDSHV
;
A
#
# COMPACT_ATOMS: atom_id res chain seq x y z
N MET A 1 -18.44 -14.18 10.82
CA MET A 1 -16.96 -14.25 10.80
C MET A 1 -16.57 -14.14 9.33
N MET A 2 -15.63 -13.28 8.97
CA MET A 2 -15.17 -13.19 7.55
C MET A 2 -14.39 -14.47 7.21
N ASN A 3 -14.58 -14.99 5.99
CA ASN A 3 -13.80 -16.12 5.51
C ASN A 3 -12.33 -15.71 5.34
N PRO A 4 -11.36 -16.59 5.63
CA PRO A 4 -9.96 -16.35 5.37
C PRO A 4 -9.72 -16.01 3.90
N ARG A 5 -8.83 -15.05 3.64
CA ARG A 5 -8.55 -14.52 2.30
C ARG A 5 -7.10 -14.84 1.94
N PHE A 6 -6.87 -15.21 0.68
CA PHE A 6 -5.54 -15.55 0.19
C PHE A 6 -5.29 -14.96 -1.20
N PHE A 7 -4.12 -14.41 -1.36
CA PHE A 7 -3.62 -13.92 -2.63
C PHE A 7 -3.07 -15.05 -3.49
N CYS A 8 -3.61 -15.18 -4.70
CA CYS A 8 -3.19 -16.15 -5.70
C CYS A 8 -3.01 -15.41 -7.03
N PRO A 9 -1.78 -14.97 -7.38
CA PRO A 9 -1.54 -14.09 -8.52
C PRO A 9 -1.84 -14.71 -9.88
N GLU A 10 -1.94 -16.03 -9.94
CA GLU A 10 -2.12 -16.76 -11.20
C GLU A 10 -3.11 -17.92 -11.04
N GLY A 11 -3.70 -18.34 -12.15
CA GLY A 11 -4.48 -19.57 -12.24
C GLY A 11 -5.90 -19.52 -11.68
N LEU A 12 -6.44 -18.35 -11.32
CA LEU A 12 -7.83 -18.24 -10.88
C LEU A 12 -8.78 -18.32 -12.07
N VAL A 13 -9.36 -19.50 -12.27
CA VAL A 13 -10.37 -19.77 -13.33
C VAL A 13 -11.72 -20.00 -12.67
N PRO A 14 -12.75 -19.20 -13.04
CA PRO A 14 -14.09 -19.36 -12.49
C PRO A 14 -14.64 -20.80 -12.65
N ASP A 15 -15.39 -21.27 -11.65
CA ASP A 15 -16.08 -22.54 -11.65
C ASP A 15 -15.19 -23.79 -11.84
N CYS A 16 -13.88 -23.65 -11.59
CA CYS A 16 -12.88 -24.71 -11.75
C CYS A 16 -12.27 -25.11 -10.40
N GLU A 17 -11.65 -26.26 -10.38
CA GLU A 17 -10.73 -26.67 -9.31
C GLU A 17 -9.29 -26.29 -9.71
N ILE A 18 -8.60 -25.60 -8.82
CA ILE A 18 -7.25 -25.09 -9.08
C ILE A 18 -6.26 -25.57 -8.02
N ALA A 19 -4.99 -25.64 -8.41
CA ALA A 19 -3.90 -25.81 -7.45
C ALA A 19 -3.60 -24.50 -6.73
N LEU A 20 -3.49 -24.57 -5.38
CA LEU A 20 -3.09 -23.44 -4.58
C LEU A 20 -1.56 -23.34 -4.46
N PRO A 21 -0.97 -22.14 -4.36
CA PRO A 21 0.41 -21.98 -3.98
C PRO A 21 0.71 -22.67 -2.64
N LEU A 22 1.86 -23.34 -2.53
CA LEU A 22 2.24 -24.06 -1.30
C LEU A 22 2.29 -23.13 -0.07
N ALA A 23 2.67 -21.87 -0.24
CA ALA A 23 2.67 -20.87 0.84
C ALA A 23 1.26 -20.60 1.37
N VAL A 24 0.26 -20.50 0.48
CA VAL A 24 -1.16 -20.34 0.84
C VAL A 24 -1.64 -21.57 1.61
N ALA A 25 -1.35 -22.76 1.12
CA ALA A 25 -1.75 -24.00 1.80
C ALA A 25 -1.11 -24.13 3.18
N HIS A 26 0.19 -23.81 3.30
CA HIS A 26 0.86 -23.82 4.60
C HIS A 26 0.23 -22.82 5.57
N HIS A 27 -0.10 -21.62 5.12
CA HIS A 27 -0.78 -20.61 5.93
C HIS A 27 -2.18 -21.10 6.36
N ALA A 28 -2.97 -21.62 5.42
CA ALA A 28 -4.30 -22.16 5.69
C ALA A 28 -4.27 -23.28 6.73
N GLU A 29 -3.40 -24.27 6.54
CA GLU A 29 -3.34 -25.48 7.39
C GLU A 29 -2.67 -25.19 8.74
N ARG A 30 -1.48 -24.56 8.74
CA ARG A 30 -0.64 -24.46 9.94
C ARG A 30 -0.93 -23.25 10.81
N VAL A 31 -1.31 -22.13 10.20
CA VAL A 31 -1.58 -20.88 10.93
C VAL A 31 -3.06 -20.76 11.25
N LEU A 32 -3.92 -20.91 10.25
CA LEU A 32 -5.36 -20.74 10.41
C LEU A 32 -6.10 -22.03 10.78
N ARG A 33 -5.41 -23.18 10.68
CA ARG A 33 -5.95 -24.51 11.04
C ARG A 33 -7.22 -24.88 10.26
N LEU A 34 -7.27 -24.48 9.01
CA LEU A 34 -8.36 -24.79 8.10
C LEU A 34 -8.28 -26.28 7.69
N ALA A 35 -9.45 -26.84 7.38
CA ALA A 35 -9.63 -28.20 6.92
C ALA A 35 -10.21 -28.27 5.50
N VAL A 36 -10.17 -29.43 4.89
CA VAL A 36 -10.89 -29.69 3.63
C VAL A 36 -12.39 -29.49 3.88
N GLY A 37 -13.03 -28.73 2.99
CA GLY A 37 -14.42 -28.30 3.10
C GLY A 37 -14.59 -26.88 3.65
N ASP A 38 -13.55 -26.28 4.22
CA ASP A 38 -13.66 -24.90 4.74
C ASP A 38 -13.74 -23.88 3.62
N PRO A 39 -14.61 -22.86 3.78
CA PRO A 39 -14.73 -21.75 2.83
C PRO A 39 -13.57 -20.77 2.97
N VAL A 40 -13.07 -20.29 1.84
CA VAL A 40 -12.04 -19.26 1.74
C VAL A 40 -12.40 -18.27 0.64
N VAL A 41 -11.70 -17.13 0.62
CA VAL A 41 -11.76 -16.19 -0.48
C VAL A 41 -10.40 -16.16 -1.18
N LEU A 42 -10.40 -16.22 -2.51
CA LEU A 42 -9.18 -16.09 -3.32
C LEU A 42 -9.28 -14.83 -4.19
N PHE A 43 -8.16 -14.14 -4.36
CA PHE A 43 -8.08 -12.96 -5.24
C PHE A 43 -6.71 -12.90 -5.93
N ASP A 44 -6.67 -12.31 -7.14
CA ASP A 44 -5.49 -12.26 -8.01
C ASP A 44 -4.70 -10.94 -7.93
N GLY A 45 -5.19 -9.97 -7.17
CA GLY A 45 -4.59 -8.64 -7.05
C GLY A 45 -5.01 -7.65 -8.14
N CYS A 46 -5.84 -8.06 -9.09
CA CYS A 46 -6.32 -7.25 -10.21
C CYS A 46 -7.75 -6.73 -10.02
N GLY A 47 -8.34 -6.99 -8.85
CA GLY A 47 -9.70 -6.62 -8.50
C GLY A 47 -10.70 -7.77 -8.64
N GLY A 48 -11.79 -7.69 -7.86
CA GLY A 48 -12.73 -8.80 -7.71
C GLY A 48 -12.17 -9.97 -6.91
N GLU A 49 -13.04 -10.89 -6.52
CA GLU A 49 -12.66 -12.04 -5.71
C GLU A 49 -13.46 -13.29 -6.07
N PHE A 50 -13.02 -14.44 -5.57
CA PHE A 50 -13.68 -15.72 -5.76
C PHE A 50 -14.01 -16.33 -4.40
N ALA A 51 -15.26 -16.65 -4.16
CA ALA A 51 -15.61 -17.57 -3.10
C ALA A 51 -15.09 -18.96 -3.49
N ALA A 52 -14.39 -19.62 -2.59
CA ALA A 52 -13.79 -20.92 -2.84
C ALA A 52 -13.94 -21.86 -1.65
N THR A 53 -13.79 -23.15 -1.91
CA THR A 53 -13.79 -24.19 -0.89
C THR A 53 -12.53 -25.02 -1.03
N LEU A 54 -11.83 -25.26 0.09
CA LEU A 54 -10.64 -26.12 0.09
C LEU A 54 -11.05 -27.58 -0.19
N THR A 55 -10.47 -28.18 -1.22
CA THR A 55 -10.76 -29.57 -1.62
C THR A 55 -9.62 -30.54 -1.30
N ALA A 56 -8.40 -30.03 -1.18
CA ALA A 56 -7.24 -30.79 -0.71
C ALA A 56 -6.24 -29.86 0.00
N LEU A 57 -5.49 -30.42 0.96
CA LEU A 57 -4.39 -29.76 1.68
C LEU A 57 -3.12 -30.59 1.62
N GLY A 58 -2.03 -30.11 2.22
CA GLY A 58 -0.74 -30.80 2.25
C GLY A 58 0.11 -30.59 0.99
N LYS A 59 0.58 -31.67 0.34
CA LYS A 59 1.56 -31.60 -0.76
C LYS A 59 0.97 -31.08 -2.08
N GLN A 60 -0.31 -31.29 -2.31
CA GLN A 60 -1.02 -30.86 -3.53
C GLN A 60 -2.32 -30.16 -3.10
N PRO A 61 -2.23 -28.94 -2.60
CA PRO A 61 -3.39 -28.20 -2.13
C PRO A 61 -4.26 -27.77 -3.30
N LEU A 62 -5.56 -27.97 -3.17
CA LEU A 62 -6.56 -27.65 -4.18
C LEU A 62 -7.69 -26.84 -3.57
N ALA A 63 -8.30 -25.99 -4.37
CA ALA A 63 -9.54 -25.30 -4.04
C ALA A 63 -10.48 -25.31 -5.24
N ARG A 64 -11.77 -25.46 -4.98
CA ARG A 64 -12.83 -25.29 -5.98
C ARG A 64 -13.33 -23.85 -5.92
N LEU A 65 -13.22 -23.14 -7.02
CA LEU A 65 -13.69 -21.76 -7.17
C LEU A 65 -15.15 -21.74 -7.60
N GLY A 66 -15.88 -20.74 -7.10
CA GLY A 66 -17.15 -20.28 -7.66
C GLY A 66 -16.93 -19.22 -8.75
N PRO A 67 -17.98 -18.49 -9.12
CA PRO A 67 -17.88 -17.38 -10.06
C PRO A 67 -17.03 -16.25 -9.50
N ARG A 68 -16.44 -15.44 -10.40
CA ARG A 68 -15.77 -14.19 -10.01
C ARG A 68 -16.80 -13.15 -9.56
N LEU A 69 -16.61 -12.61 -8.38
CA LEU A 69 -17.46 -11.56 -7.80
C LEU A 69 -16.81 -10.20 -7.98
N PRO A 70 -17.51 -9.18 -8.47
CA PRO A 70 -16.97 -7.83 -8.66
C PRO A 70 -16.96 -7.02 -7.35
N ILE A 71 -16.43 -7.63 -6.29
CA ILE A 71 -16.34 -6.99 -4.97
C ILE A 71 -15.04 -6.19 -4.92
N GLU A 72 -15.13 -4.91 -4.55
CA GLU A 72 -13.99 -4.02 -4.39
C GLU A 72 -14.10 -3.24 -3.08
N GLN A 73 -12.94 -2.99 -2.46
CA GLN A 73 -12.78 -2.17 -1.26
C GLN A 73 -11.74 -1.08 -1.51
N GLU A 74 -11.74 -0.54 -2.74
CA GLU A 74 -10.76 0.46 -3.14
C GLU A 74 -11.32 1.87 -2.97
N SER A 75 -10.48 2.76 -2.42
CA SER A 75 -10.81 4.18 -2.35
C SER A 75 -10.93 4.79 -3.75
N PRO A 76 -11.87 5.72 -3.97
CA PRO A 76 -11.92 6.50 -5.21
C PRO A 76 -10.71 7.43 -5.38
N LEU A 77 -9.97 7.71 -4.30
CA LEU A 77 -8.80 8.57 -4.30
C LEU A 77 -7.51 7.77 -4.50
N ALA A 78 -6.93 7.83 -5.70
CA ALA A 78 -5.68 7.15 -6.01
C ALA A 78 -4.47 7.86 -5.36
N ILE A 79 -4.04 7.40 -4.17
CA ILE A 79 -2.91 7.97 -3.43
C ILE A 79 -1.69 7.06 -3.52
N THR A 80 -0.56 7.60 -3.99
CA THR A 80 0.78 7.00 -3.83
C THR A 80 1.45 7.58 -2.61
N LEU A 81 1.83 6.73 -1.65
CA LEU A 81 2.68 7.15 -0.53
C LEU A 81 4.15 7.09 -0.96
N VAL A 82 4.79 8.24 -1.09
CA VAL A 82 6.23 8.37 -1.36
C VAL A 82 6.96 8.52 -0.04
N GLN A 83 7.48 7.41 0.49
CA GLN A 83 8.04 7.33 1.83
C GLN A 83 9.57 7.34 1.79
N ALA A 84 10.20 8.32 2.42
CA ALA A 84 11.63 8.26 2.65
C ALA A 84 11.99 7.08 3.55
N LEU A 85 13.10 6.39 3.24
CA LEU A 85 13.55 5.23 3.99
C LEU A 85 13.68 5.56 5.47
N ALA A 86 12.87 4.91 6.30
CA ALA A 86 12.88 4.99 7.74
C ALA A 86 13.67 3.82 8.35
N SER A 87 14.22 4.02 9.53
CA SER A 87 15.06 3.04 10.22
C SER A 87 14.26 1.92 10.88
N GLY A 88 14.91 0.78 11.12
CA GLY A 88 14.30 -0.38 11.80
C GLY A 88 13.14 -0.98 11.03
N ASP A 89 12.11 -1.42 11.76
CA ASP A 89 10.91 -2.05 11.23
C ASP A 89 9.80 -1.06 10.86
N LYS A 90 10.11 0.25 10.90
CA LYS A 90 9.13 1.30 10.61
C LYS A 90 8.58 1.22 9.19
N MET A 91 9.43 0.87 8.20
CA MET A 91 8.97 0.71 6.82
C MET A 91 7.96 -0.42 6.69
N ASP A 92 8.14 -1.53 7.42
CA ASP A 92 7.21 -2.66 7.42
C ASP A 92 5.83 -2.21 7.91
N TRP A 93 5.81 -1.47 9.02
CA TRP A 93 4.59 -0.89 9.58
C TRP A 93 3.94 0.16 8.67
N VAL A 94 4.76 1.05 8.07
CA VAL A 94 4.27 2.07 7.13
C VAL A 94 3.61 1.42 5.92
N VAL A 95 4.25 0.42 5.30
CA VAL A 95 3.68 -0.28 4.14
C VAL A 95 2.36 -0.95 4.51
N GLN A 96 2.34 -1.71 5.61
CA GLN A 96 1.13 -2.37 6.08
C GLN A 96 -0.02 -1.37 6.25
N LYS A 97 0.20 -0.30 7.00
CA LYS A 97 -0.86 0.67 7.30
C LYS A 97 -1.22 1.56 6.10
N ALA A 98 -0.28 1.84 5.19
CA ALA A 98 -0.60 2.53 3.95
C ALA A 98 -1.60 1.74 3.09
N VAL A 99 -1.42 0.41 3.01
CA VAL A 99 -2.35 -0.47 2.32
C VAL A 99 -3.73 -0.45 2.99
N GLU A 100 -3.79 -0.62 4.32
CA GLU A 100 -5.05 -0.56 5.09
C GLU A 100 -5.78 0.78 4.93
N LEU A 101 -5.03 1.88 4.75
CA LEU A 101 -5.55 3.24 4.54
C LEU A 101 -5.82 3.57 3.05
N GLY A 102 -5.85 2.58 2.17
CA GLY A 102 -6.26 2.76 0.79
C GLY A 102 -5.20 3.33 -0.16
N ALA A 103 -3.91 3.36 0.20
CA ALA A 103 -2.87 3.74 -0.76
C ALA A 103 -2.85 2.75 -1.94
N VAL A 104 -2.74 3.27 -3.17
CA VAL A 104 -2.67 2.43 -4.38
C VAL A 104 -1.25 2.01 -4.73
N ALA A 105 -0.26 2.70 -4.17
CA ALA A 105 1.16 2.34 -4.30
C ALA A 105 1.97 2.90 -3.13
N VAL A 106 3.10 2.27 -2.84
CA VAL A 106 4.14 2.80 -1.94
C VAL A 106 5.43 2.93 -2.73
N GLN A 107 5.98 4.14 -2.80
CA GLN A 107 7.25 4.43 -3.45
C GLN A 107 8.32 4.76 -2.40
N PRO A 108 9.22 3.80 -2.08
CA PRO A 108 10.34 4.09 -1.19
C PRO A 108 11.35 5.04 -1.85
N VAL A 109 11.82 6.06 -1.12
CA VAL A 109 12.85 6.97 -1.62
C VAL A 109 14.01 7.08 -0.64
N ALA A 110 15.23 7.09 -1.17
CA ALA A 110 16.43 7.39 -0.43
C ALA A 110 16.59 8.92 -0.38
N ALA A 111 16.42 9.50 0.81
CA ALA A 111 16.65 10.89 1.10
C ALA A 111 18.06 11.11 1.66
N GLU A 112 18.57 12.34 1.59
CA GLU A 112 19.90 12.71 2.07
C GLU A 112 20.09 12.33 3.54
N ARG A 113 19.08 12.63 4.37
CA ARG A 113 19.10 12.40 5.83
C ARG A 113 18.47 11.05 6.24
N SER A 114 18.20 10.13 5.27
CA SER A 114 17.80 8.76 5.59
C SER A 114 18.93 8.03 6.32
N VAL A 115 18.64 7.50 7.49
CA VAL A 115 19.58 6.69 8.26
C VAL A 115 19.82 5.35 7.57
N LEU A 116 18.77 4.73 7.06
CA LEU A 116 18.84 3.46 6.34
C LEU A 116 19.40 3.68 4.93
N LYS A 117 20.51 3.01 4.63
CA LYS A 117 21.14 3.01 3.29
C LYS A 117 21.02 1.61 2.69
N LEU A 118 20.31 1.50 1.58
CA LEU A 118 20.08 0.25 0.86
C LEU A 118 20.53 0.38 -0.59
N SER A 119 21.24 -0.62 -1.09
CA SER A 119 21.69 -0.69 -2.49
C SER A 119 21.82 -2.14 -2.96
N GLY A 120 21.80 -2.37 -4.27
CA GLY A 120 21.96 -3.68 -4.90
C GLY A 120 20.99 -4.72 -4.33
N ASP A 121 21.47 -5.95 -4.15
CA ASP A 121 20.65 -7.09 -3.70
C ASP A 121 19.92 -6.85 -2.36
N ARG A 122 20.50 -6.04 -1.46
CA ARG A 122 19.84 -5.71 -0.19
C ARG A 122 18.61 -4.86 -0.41
N ALA A 123 18.67 -3.92 -1.35
CA ALA A 123 17.52 -3.09 -1.73
C ALA A 123 16.41 -3.96 -2.34
N SER A 124 16.75 -4.81 -3.30
CA SER A 124 15.79 -5.70 -3.97
C SER A 124 15.11 -6.66 -3.00
N LYS A 125 15.87 -7.27 -2.08
CA LYS A 125 15.31 -8.15 -1.03
C LYS A 125 14.37 -7.40 -0.09
N ARG A 126 14.69 -6.16 0.24
CA ARG A 126 13.84 -5.34 1.13
C ARG A 126 12.54 -4.94 0.43
N VAL A 127 12.59 -4.56 -0.85
CA VAL A 127 11.40 -4.26 -1.65
C VAL A 127 10.51 -5.50 -1.79
N ALA A 128 11.09 -6.66 -2.08
CA ALA A 128 10.34 -7.91 -2.12
C ALA A 128 9.66 -8.25 -0.79
N HIS A 129 10.34 -8.02 0.34
CA HIS A 129 9.75 -8.18 1.67
C HIS A 129 8.57 -7.22 1.90
N TRP A 130 8.71 -5.94 1.56
CA TRP A 130 7.62 -4.96 1.68
C TRP A 130 6.44 -5.30 0.76
N GLN A 131 6.70 -5.84 -0.43
CA GLN A 131 5.63 -6.32 -1.30
C GLN A 131 4.83 -7.46 -0.66
N GLN A 132 5.49 -8.39 0.06
CA GLN A 132 4.79 -9.43 0.82
C GLN A 132 3.95 -8.86 1.97
N ILE A 133 4.44 -7.80 2.63
CA ILE A 133 3.65 -7.09 3.64
C ILE A 133 2.40 -6.45 3.01
N ALA A 134 2.52 -5.85 1.82
CA ALA A 134 1.39 -5.29 1.12
C ALA A 134 0.34 -6.35 0.76
N VAL A 135 0.78 -7.54 0.32
CA VAL A 135 -0.10 -8.70 0.07
C VAL A 135 -0.84 -9.10 1.35
N ALA A 136 -0.11 -9.32 2.45
CA ALA A 136 -0.71 -9.72 3.72
C ALA A 136 -1.70 -8.67 4.26
N ALA A 137 -1.41 -7.37 4.05
CA ALA A 137 -2.32 -6.30 4.40
C ALA A 137 -3.60 -6.31 3.55
N CYS A 138 -3.53 -6.67 2.25
CA CYS A 138 -4.72 -6.86 1.41
C CYS A 138 -5.55 -8.07 1.86
N GLU A 139 -4.91 -9.17 2.20
CA GLU A 139 -5.60 -10.35 2.77
C GLU A 139 -6.40 -9.98 4.01
N GLN A 140 -5.83 -9.19 4.90
CA GLN A 140 -6.46 -8.77 6.16
C GLN A 140 -7.52 -7.67 5.97
N SER A 141 -7.26 -6.66 5.13
CA SER A 141 -8.13 -5.48 4.97
C SER A 141 -9.30 -5.70 4.01
N GLY A 142 -9.31 -6.80 3.27
CA GLY A 142 -10.37 -7.11 2.29
C GLY A 142 -10.12 -6.50 0.91
N ARG A 143 -8.97 -5.88 0.66
CA ARG A 143 -8.64 -5.31 -0.65
C ARG A 143 -8.35 -6.41 -1.67
N ASN A 144 -8.82 -6.19 -2.90
CA ASN A 144 -8.64 -7.11 -4.02
C ASN A 144 -7.62 -6.61 -5.05
N ARG A 145 -7.11 -5.38 -4.87
CA ARG A 145 -6.01 -4.82 -5.66
C ARG A 145 -4.78 -4.69 -4.77
N VAL A 146 -3.71 -5.39 -5.14
CA VAL A 146 -2.46 -5.35 -4.37
C VAL A 146 -1.65 -4.13 -4.78
N PRO A 147 -1.41 -3.16 -3.86
CA PRO A 147 -0.56 -2.02 -4.13
C PRO A 147 0.86 -2.43 -4.49
N VAL A 148 1.44 -1.76 -5.49
CA VAL A 148 2.84 -1.99 -5.86
C VAL A 148 3.76 -1.26 -4.90
N VAL A 149 4.76 -1.97 -4.37
CA VAL A 149 5.90 -1.34 -3.68
C VAL A 149 7.02 -1.15 -4.69
N GLY A 150 7.28 0.11 -5.05
CA GLY A 150 8.27 0.48 -6.06
C GLY A 150 9.71 0.16 -5.65
N GLU A 151 10.62 0.12 -6.62
CA GLU A 151 12.06 0.07 -6.35
C GLU A 151 12.50 1.32 -5.57
N ILE A 152 13.57 1.20 -4.78
CA ILE A 152 14.12 2.33 -4.04
C ILE A 152 14.78 3.31 -5.01
N LEU A 153 14.22 4.51 -5.14
CA LEU A 153 14.78 5.59 -5.94
C LEU A 153 15.44 6.63 -5.02
N SER A 154 16.42 7.40 -5.53
CA SER A 154 16.76 8.66 -4.87
C SER A 154 15.60 9.66 -5.04
N LEU A 155 15.43 10.61 -4.10
CA LEU A 155 14.40 11.64 -4.25
C LEU A 155 14.53 12.38 -5.59
N ALA A 156 15.75 12.72 -5.99
CA ALA A 156 16.01 13.41 -7.26
C ALA A 156 15.54 12.58 -8.47
N ARG A 157 15.78 11.26 -8.46
CA ARG A 157 15.33 10.37 -9.54
C ARG A 157 13.81 10.25 -9.56
N TYR A 158 13.16 10.14 -8.39
CA TYR A 158 11.71 10.13 -8.30
C TYR A 158 11.09 11.43 -8.84
N LEU A 159 11.62 12.58 -8.44
CA LEU A 159 11.11 13.88 -8.87
C LEU A 159 11.33 14.15 -10.38
N ALA A 160 12.31 13.51 -10.99
CA ALA A 160 12.55 13.58 -12.44
C ALA A 160 11.55 12.74 -13.28
N LEU A 161 10.78 11.85 -12.65
CA LEU A 161 9.71 11.13 -13.34
C LEU A 161 8.57 12.08 -13.70
N PRO A 162 7.85 11.86 -14.81
CA PRO A 162 6.66 12.63 -15.14
C PRO A 162 5.67 12.63 -13.97
N ALA A 163 5.09 13.78 -13.66
CA ALA A 163 4.04 13.89 -12.66
C ALA A 163 2.70 13.46 -13.29
N GLU A 164 2.12 12.38 -12.79
CA GLU A 164 0.80 11.91 -13.25
C GLU A 164 -0.36 12.68 -12.59
N GLY A 165 -0.06 13.53 -11.60
CA GLY A 165 -1.06 14.29 -10.83
C GLY A 165 -0.40 15.21 -9.81
N THR A 166 -1.12 15.53 -8.74
CA THR A 166 -0.65 16.42 -7.68
C THR A 166 0.39 15.74 -6.81
N ARG A 167 1.49 16.46 -6.50
CA ARG A 167 2.51 16.01 -5.55
C ARG A 167 2.49 16.91 -4.32
N LEU A 168 2.18 16.35 -3.15
CA LEU A 168 2.23 17.04 -1.86
C LEU A 168 3.49 16.60 -1.11
N ILE A 169 4.28 17.56 -0.61
CA ILE A 169 5.45 17.27 0.22
C ILE A 169 5.21 17.73 1.65
N LEU A 170 5.25 16.78 2.60
CA LEU A 170 5.03 17.09 4.00
C LEU A 170 6.23 17.82 4.58
N THR A 171 5.99 19.07 5.02
CA THR A 171 7.00 19.95 5.58
C THR A 171 6.44 20.60 6.86
N PRO A 172 7.04 20.36 8.03
CA PRO A 172 6.59 21.00 9.25
C PRO A 172 6.62 22.53 9.14
N GLY A 173 5.55 23.18 9.59
CA GLY A 173 5.44 24.64 9.56
C GLY A 173 5.13 25.28 8.21
N ALA A 174 4.92 24.50 7.15
CA ALA A 174 4.50 25.04 5.86
C ALA A 174 3.19 25.82 5.96
N ALA A 175 3.07 26.89 5.17
CA ALA A 175 1.82 27.60 5.02
C ALA A 175 0.87 26.78 4.13
N GLY A 176 -0.35 26.52 4.60
CA GLY A 176 -1.38 25.83 3.83
C GLY A 176 -2.02 24.67 4.61
N ALA A 177 -3.21 24.91 5.13
CA ALA A 177 -4.01 23.83 5.73
C ALA A 177 -4.58 22.94 4.62
N LEU A 178 -4.46 21.63 4.78
CA LEU A 178 -5.04 20.64 3.86
C LEU A 178 -6.53 20.91 3.59
N ALA A 179 -7.28 21.28 4.62
CA ALA A 179 -8.72 21.59 4.51
C ALA A 179 -9.06 22.78 3.58
N ARG A 180 -8.07 23.56 3.16
CA ARG A 180 -8.29 24.69 2.21
C ARG A 180 -7.91 24.35 0.77
N LYS A 181 -7.34 23.17 0.54
CA LYS A 181 -7.00 22.72 -0.80
C LYS A 181 -8.24 22.15 -1.50
N ALA A 182 -8.34 22.37 -2.79
CA ALA A 182 -9.35 21.71 -3.61
C ALA A 182 -9.03 20.21 -3.74
N ALA A 183 -10.06 19.38 -3.95
CA ALA A 183 -9.87 17.98 -4.26
C ALA A 183 -9.01 17.81 -5.52
N PRO A 184 -8.05 16.87 -5.55
CA PRO A 184 -7.23 16.63 -6.72
C PRO A 184 -8.07 16.11 -7.89
N GLN A 185 -7.75 16.53 -9.11
CA GLN A 185 -8.45 16.10 -10.32
C GLN A 185 -7.88 14.78 -10.91
N GLY A 186 -7.06 14.06 -10.15
CA GLY A 186 -6.39 12.84 -10.60
C GLY A 186 -5.52 12.22 -9.51
N PRO A 187 -4.56 11.39 -9.87
CA PRO A 187 -3.68 10.73 -8.91
C PRO A 187 -2.98 11.74 -7.98
N LEU A 188 -2.74 11.32 -6.76
CA LEU A 188 -2.10 12.12 -5.72
C LEU A 188 -0.88 11.39 -5.17
N ALA A 189 0.26 12.07 -5.10
CA ALA A 189 1.43 11.56 -4.40
C ALA A 189 1.71 12.39 -3.14
N VAL A 190 1.97 11.71 -2.01
CA VAL A 190 2.29 12.35 -0.73
C VAL A 190 3.72 11.96 -0.33
N LEU A 191 4.61 12.94 -0.28
CA LEU A 191 6.03 12.76 0.02
C LEU A 191 6.28 12.97 1.51
N ILE A 192 6.81 11.95 2.17
CA ILE A 192 7.10 11.95 3.61
C ILE A 192 8.61 11.82 3.82
N GLY A 193 9.19 12.76 4.55
CA GLY A 193 10.61 12.79 4.86
C GLY A 193 11.08 11.72 5.85
N PRO A 194 12.40 11.47 5.93
CA PRO A 194 12.99 10.59 6.92
C PRO A 194 12.95 11.22 8.32
N GLU A 195 13.47 10.53 9.34
CA GLU A 195 13.54 11.04 10.72
C GLU A 195 14.28 12.39 10.83
N GLY A 196 15.30 12.60 9.98
CA GLY A 196 16.05 13.86 9.90
C GLY A 196 15.37 14.97 9.09
N GLY A 197 14.16 14.72 8.55
CA GLY A 197 13.44 15.61 7.64
C GLY A 197 14.14 15.77 6.28
N TRP A 198 13.55 16.55 5.40
CA TRP A 198 14.15 16.92 4.12
C TRP A 198 15.29 17.92 4.30
N SER A 199 16.33 17.85 3.47
CA SER A 199 17.35 18.90 3.40
C SER A 199 16.80 20.13 2.64
N ALA A 200 17.46 21.28 2.78
CA ALA A 200 17.10 22.50 2.03
C ALA A 200 17.18 22.25 0.52
N ALA A 201 18.21 21.57 0.07
CA ALA A 201 18.39 21.22 -1.35
C ALA A 201 17.28 20.29 -1.87
N GLU A 202 16.82 19.34 -1.06
CA GLU A 202 15.72 18.45 -1.40
C GLU A 202 14.38 19.21 -1.51
N LEU A 203 14.13 20.15 -0.60
CA LEU A 203 12.94 21.02 -0.66
C LEU A 203 12.94 21.91 -1.89
N GLU A 204 14.07 22.55 -2.21
CA GLU A 204 14.20 23.33 -3.44
C GLU A 204 14.01 22.49 -4.71
N LEU A 205 14.52 21.25 -4.71
CA LEU A 205 14.33 20.33 -5.82
C LEU A 205 12.86 19.93 -5.97
N ALA A 206 12.18 19.66 -4.86
CA ALA A 206 10.76 19.32 -4.86
C ALA A 206 9.89 20.49 -5.33
N GLU A 207 10.20 21.71 -4.92
CA GLU A 207 9.52 22.93 -5.38
C GLU A 207 9.67 23.11 -6.90
N ARG A 208 10.90 22.98 -7.43
CA ARG A 208 11.16 23.03 -8.88
C ARG A 208 10.44 21.92 -9.65
N ALA A 209 10.20 20.77 -9.02
CA ALA A 209 9.44 19.67 -9.59
C ALA A 209 7.90 19.83 -9.41
N GLY A 210 7.44 20.99 -8.93
CA GLY A 210 6.01 21.30 -8.76
C GLY A 210 5.36 20.62 -7.54
N CYS A 211 6.14 20.17 -6.55
CA CYS A 211 5.56 19.68 -5.32
C CYS A 211 4.99 20.84 -4.48
N GLU A 212 3.78 20.65 -4.01
CA GLU A 212 3.12 21.61 -3.13
C GLU A 212 3.41 21.27 -1.65
N PRO A 213 3.84 22.24 -0.83
CA PRO A 213 4.06 22.01 0.58
C PRO A 213 2.73 21.73 1.30
N LEU A 214 2.79 20.79 2.25
CA LEU A 214 1.68 20.39 3.11
C LEU A 214 2.13 20.36 4.57
N ALA A 215 1.32 20.91 5.49
CA ALA A 215 1.50 20.75 6.93
C ALA A 215 0.28 20.09 7.56
N LEU A 216 0.52 19.20 8.53
CA LEU A 216 -0.49 18.53 9.33
C LEU A 216 -0.49 19.06 10.78
N GLY A 217 -0.97 20.30 10.93
CA GLY A 217 -1.04 20.96 12.25
C GLY A 217 0.33 21.42 12.78
N PRO A 218 0.38 21.88 14.06
CA PRO A 218 1.55 22.54 14.60
C PRO A 218 2.62 21.59 15.18
N ARG A 219 2.33 20.30 15.29
CA ARG A 219 3.23 19.32 15.89
C ARG A 219 4.11 18.67 14.84
N VAL A 220 5.38 18.42 15.19
CA VAL A 220 6.25 17.56 14.38
C VAL A 220 5.86 16.10 14.62
N LEU A 221 5.45 15.42 13.57
CA LEU A 221 5.14 14.00 13.60
C LEU A 221 6.39 13.17 13.27
N ARG A 222 6.48 11.99 13.85
CA ARG A 222 7.49 11.02 13.40
C ARG A 222 7.19 10.57 11.97
N THR A 223 8.21 10.15 11.22
CA THR A 223 8.09 9.79 9.81
C THR A 223 7.00 8.73 9.58
N GLU A 224 6.98 7.68 10.39
CA GLU A 224 5.98 6.63 10.35
C GLU A 224 4.55 7.13 10.66
N THR A 225 4.41 8.11 11.56
CA THR A 225 3.11 8.71 11.89
C THR A 225 2.64 9.69 10.81
N ALA A 226 3.57 10.45 10.24
CA ALA A 226 3.29 11.52 9.30
C ALA A 226 2.60 11.01 8.02
N GLY A 227 3.09 9.89 7.46
CA GLY A 227 2.49 9.25 6.28
C GLY A 227 1.06 8.80 6.53
N LEU A 228 0.84 8.13 7.65
CA LEU A 228 -0.50 7.62 7.98
C LEU A 228 -1.49 8.73 8.32
N ALA A 229 -1.05 9.75 9.05
CA ALA A 229 -1.87 10.92 9.33
C ALA A 229 -2.25 11.67 8.03
N ALA A 230 -1.33 11.76 7.06
CA ALA A 230 -1.60 12.35 5.77
C ALA A 230 -2.63 11.54 4.98
N LEU A 231 -2.42 10.21 4.88
CA LEU A 231 -3.36 9.31 4.21
C LEU A 231 -4.76 9.41 4.83
N THR A 232 -4.87 9.30 6.16
CA THR A 232 -6.15 9.39 6.86
C THR A 232 -6.85 10.73 6.58
N ALA A 233 -6.11 11.85 6.66
CA ALA A 233 -6.70 13.17 6.40
C ALA A 233 -7.19 13.33 4.96
N LEU A 234 -6.44 12.79 3.98
CA LEU A 234 -6.81 12.82 2.57
C LEU A 234 -8.03 11.93 2.29
N GLN A 235 -8.07 10.73 2.87
CA GLN A 235 -9.22 9.82 2.75
C GLN A 235 -10.48 10.38 3.42
N THR A 236 -10.32 11.12 4.52
CA THR A 236 -11.45 11.80 5.18
C THR A 236 -12.00 12.97 4.36
N LEU A 237 -11.13 13.73 3.68
CA LEU A 237 -11.55 14.90 2.94
C LEU A 237 -12.05 14.58 1.54
N TRP A 238 -11.46 13.62 0.86
CA TRP A 238 -11.68 13.39 -0.58
C TRP A 238 -11.83 11.91 -0.97
N GLY A 239 -11.67 10.99 -0.01
CA GLY A 239 -11.79 9.55 -0.22
C GLY A 239 -13.03 8.97 0.45
N ASP A 240 -12.92 7.75 0.93
CA ASP A 240 -14.01 6.93 1.45
C ASP A 240 -14.21 6.97 2.98
N PHE A 241 -13.38 7.73 3.73
CA PHE A 241 -13.52 7.86 5.19
C PHE A 241 -14.57 8.90 5.61
N SER A 242 -15.16 9.61 4.67
CA SER A 242 -16.25 10.56 4.97
C SER A 242 -17.55 9.88 5.44
N GLY A 243 -17.66 8.56 5.26
CA GLY A 243 -18.88 7.80 5.58
C GLY A 243 -19.99 7.91 4.53
N ASP A 244 -19.80 8.71 3.50
CA ASP A 244 -20.68 8.72 2.34
C ASP A 244 -20.33 7.48 1.49
N SER A 245 -21.04 6.38 1.76
CA SER A 245 -20.98 5.20 0.91
C SER A 245 -21.39 5.62 -0.50
N HIS A 246 -20.43 5.73 -1.39
CA HIS A 246 -20.73 5.78 -2.82
C HIS A 246 -21.29 4.40 -3.21
N VAL A 247 -22.61 4.25 -3.07
CA VAL A 247 -23.39 3.14 -3.60
C VAL A 247 -23.51 3.28 -5.11
#